data_c1b02dbb98901da9a035b16af090d75c
#
_entry.id   c1b02dbb98901da9a035b16af090d75c
#
_cell.length_a   1.000
_cell.length_b   1.000
_cell.length_c   1.000
_cell.angle_alpha   90.00
_cell.angle_beta   90.00
_cell.angle_gamma   90.00
#
_symmetry.space_group_name_H-M   'P 1'
#
loop_
_entity.id
_entity.type
_entity.pdbx_description
1 polymer ?
#
loop_
_entity_poly.entity_id
_entity_poly.type
_entity_poly.pdbx_seq_one_letter_code
_entity_poly.pdbx_strand_id
1 'polypeptide(L)'
;MTTFTFRPLAIGTLALLMFGGNALSQTAAPVLNTLEVQKLVASSAPGDNVTLSAHFTALADRYAAEARRHTAMAQSYVGNPNRSTGGGMSIHCKRLAELNTKSATTLRELADHHKALAAGAASTAPAGAGRFQGGAGATEPTEAELKALATKAATPADHRALQEYFLTAAKRYTAAATAHTAIAQSYRGTRIAQAADHCDRLVANAREAAKEATAAAEMHGQFANLAR
;
A
#
# COMPACT_ATOMS: atom_id res chain seq x y z
N MET A 1 -58.26 18.86 49.76
CA MET A 1 -57.20 19.86 49.52
C MET A 1 -55.89 19.25 49.95
N THR A 2 -55.18 18.69 49.01
CA THR A 2 -53.88 18.01 49.25
C THR A 2 -52.79 18.78 48.49
N THR A 3 -51.95 19.42 49.24
CA THR A 3 -50.84 20.25 48.75
C THR A 3 -49.62 19.31 48.42
N PHE A 4 -49.25 19.28 47.15
CA PHE A 4 -48.05 18.60 46.67
C PHE A 4 -46.84 19.58 46.80
N THR A 5 -45.89 19.19 47.63
CA THR A 5 -44.59 19.90 47.77
C THR A 5 -43.59 19.34 46.78
N PHE A 6 -43.15 20.18 45.82
CA PHE A 6 -42.03 19.88 44.92
C PHE A 6 -40.70 20.02 45.63
N ARG A 7 -39.89 18.90 45.62
CA ARG A 7 -38.47 18.93 45.99
C ARG A 7 -37.64 19.23 44.74
N PRO A 8 -36.65 20.15 44.80
CA PRO A 8 -35.75 20.34 43.68
C PRO A 8 -34.67 19.27 43.64
N LEU A 9 -34.51 18.59 42.51
CA LEU A 9 -33.39 17.70 42.21
C LEU A 9 -32.16 18.59 41.92
N ALA A 10 -31.08 18.32 42.69
CA ALA A 10 -29.77 18.88 42.42
C ALA A 10 -29.16 18.22 41.14
N ILE A 11 -28.93 19.03 40.11
CA ILE A 11 -28.21 18.63 38.90
C ILE A 11 -26.72 18.66 39.23
N GLY A 12 -26.15 17.45 39.42
CA GLY A 12 -24.70 17.29 39.49
C GLY A 12 -24.06 17.48 38.11
N THR A 13 -23.28 18.54 38.00
CA THR A 13 -22.44 18.84 36.83
C THR A 13 -21.30 17.82 36.75
N LEU A 14 -21.42 16.83 35.85
CA LEU A 14 -20.34 15.91 35.54
C LEU A 14 -19.36 16.63 34.57
N ALA A 15 -18.22 17.08 35.14
CA ALA A 15 -17.14 17.66 34.32
C ALA A 15 -16.47 16.54 33.50
N LEU A 16 -16.80 16.47 32.22
CA LEU A 16 -16.16 15.60 31.24
C LEU A 16 -14.77 16.16 30.92
N LEU A 17 -13.73 15.64 31.56
CA LEU A 17 -12.34 15.92 31.20
C LEU A 17 -12.09 15.31 29.82
N MET A 18 -12.23 16.13 28.78
CA MET A 18 -11.76 15.83 27.43
C MET A 18 -10.24 15.77 27.48
N PHE A 19 -9.67 14.56 27.64
CA PHE A 19 -8.29 14.29 27.27
C PHE A 19 -8.21 14.43 25.75
N GLY A 20 -7.90 15.64 25.29
CA GLY A 20 -7.48 15.90 23.92
C GLY A 20 -6.14 15.22 23.68
N GLY A 21 -6.18 13.94 23.35
CA GLY A 21 -5.04 13.26 22.76
C GLY A 21 -4.75 13.92 21.43
N ASN A 22 -3.73 14.79 21.37
CA ASN A 22 -3.11 15.19 20.11
C ASN A 22 -2.59 13.90 19.44
N ALA A 23 -3.41 13.27 18.64
CA ALA A 23 -2.96 12.33 17.64
C ALA A 23 -2.08 13.16 16.69
N LEU A 24 -0.77 13.18 16.95
CA LEU A 24 0.21 13.64 16.00
C LEU A 24 -0.04 12.80 14.75
N SER A 25 -0.68 13.39 13.74
CA SER A 25 -0.76 12.82 12.41
C SER A 25 0.67 12.61 11.97
N GLN A 26 1.19 11.40 12.15
CA GLN A 26 2.46 10.99 11.56
C GLN A 26 2.25 11.08 10.05
N THR A 27 2.68 12.20 9.46
CA THR A 27 2.77 12.30 8.00
C THR A 27 3.64 11.15 7.53
N ALA A 28 3.04 10.24 6.77
CA ALA A 28 3.76 9.09 6.22
C ALA A 28 5.03 9.60 5.52
N ALA A 29 6.15 8.91 5.73
CA ALA A 29 7.41 9.28 5.10
C ALA A 29 7.22 9.34 3.56
N PRO A 30 7.75 10.35 2.87
CA PRO A 30 7.60 10.49 1.43
C PRO A 30 8.26 9.31 0.72
N VAL A 31 7.57 8.76 -0.29
CA VAL A 31 8.17 7.77 -1.18
C VAL A 31 8.96 8.52 -2.26
N LEU A 32 10.25 8.23 -2.33
CA LEU A 32 11.18 8.81 -3.30
C LEU A 32 10.92 8.27 -4.71
N ASN A 33 11.26 9.05 -5.72
CA ASN A 33 11.30 8.54 -7.10
C ASN A 33 12.58 7.71 -7.35
N THR A 34 12.60 6.98 -8.47
CA THR A 34 13.70 6.07 -8.81
C THR A 34 15.05 6.76 -8.88
N LEU A 35 15.13 7.98 -9.45
CA LEU A 35 16.40 8.71 -9.58
C LEU A 35 16.92 9.18 -8.22
N GLU A 36 16.04 9.58 -7.31
CA GLU A 36 16.42 9.94 -5.94
C GLU A 36 16.99 8.73 -5.20
N VAL A 37 16.33 7.57 -5.30
CA VAL A 37 16.85 6.32 -4.71
C VAL A 37 18.22 5.97 -5.28
N GLN A 38 18.39 6.03 -6.61
CA GLN A 38 19.66 5.73 -7.26
C GLN A 38 20.79 6.67 -6.79
N LYS A 39 20.51 7.97 -6.62
CA LYS A 39 21.49 8.95 -6.09
C LYS A 39 21.91 8.59 -4.67
N LEU A 40 20.96 8.26 -3.80
CA LEU A 40 21.24 7.89 -2.42
C LEU A 40 22.04 6.57 -2.32
N VAL A 41 21.71 5.58 -3.16
CA VAL A 41 22.47 4.32 -3.26
C VAL A 41 23.90 4.57 -3.71
N ALA A 42 24.10 5.44 -4.69
CA ALA A 42 25.44 5.76 -5.22
C ALA A 42 26.31 6.52 -4.21
N SER A 43 25.72 7.41 -3.42
CA SER A 43 26.46 8.21 -2.43
C SER A 43 26.91 7.38 -1.22
N SER A 44 26.12 6.39 -0.83
CA SER A 44 26.37 5.48 0.31
C SER A 44 26.70 6.19 1.63
N ALA A 45 26.30 7.46 1.81
CA ALA A 45 26.52 8.19 3.05
C ALA A 45 25.60 7.64 4.17
N PRO A 46 26.02 7.71 5.45
CA PRO A 46 25.21 7.21 6.56
C PRO A 46 23.81 7.81 6.65
N GLY A 47 23.67 9.12 6.41
CA GLY A 47 22.38 9.81 6.39
C GLY A 47 21.47 9.34 5.25
N ASP A 48 22.05 8.91 4.12
CA ASP A 48 21.31 8.39 2.98
C ASP A 48 20.68 7.03 3.31
N ASN A 49 21.37 6.20 4.11
CA ASN A 49 20.80 4.93 4.59
C ASN A 49 19.59 5.14 5.49
N VAL A 50 19.55 6.20 6.31
CA VAL A 50 18.34 6.57 7.08
C VAL A 50 17.19 6.91 6.14
N THR A 51 17.45 7.70 5.12
CA THR A 51 16.47 8.13 4.12
C THR A 51 15.95 6.94 3.29
N LEU A 52 16.85 6.03 2.86
CA LEU A 52 16.51 4.81 2.14
C LEU A 52 15.67 3.86 3.00
N SER A 53 16.04 3.68 4.29
CA SER A 53 15.23 2.87 5.22
C SER A 53 13.81 3.41 5.38
N ALA A 54 13.66 4.72 5.55
CA ALA A 54 12.34 5.37 5.65
C ALA A 54 11.53 5.21 4.34
N HIS A 55 12.16 5.39 3.18
CA HIS A 55 11.54 5.19 1.87
C HIS A 55 11.01 3.76 1.70
N PHE A 56 11.87 2.74 1.95
CA PHE A 56 11.46 1.35 1.79
C PHE A 56 10.41 0.92 2.81
N THR A 57 10.43 1.46 4.02
CA THR A 57 9.36 1.26 5.02
C THR A 57 8.03 1.82 4.50
N ALA A 58 8.00 3.06 4.03
CA ALA A 58 6.79 3.69 3.50
C ALA A 58 6.25 2.93 2.27
N LEU A 59 7.13 2.44 1.42
CA LEU A 59 6.74 1.63 0.27
C LEU A 59 6.19 0.26 0.70
N ALA A 60 6.78 -0.39 1.71
CA ALA A 60 6.27 -1.63 2.30
C ALA A 60 4.84 -1.47 2.84
N ASP A 61 4.55 -0.34 3.49
CA ASP A 61 3.22 -0.06 4.03
C ASP A 61 2.17 0.13 2.93
N ARG A 62 2.55 0.72 1.79
CA ARG A 62 1.69 0.80 0.60
C ARG A 62 1.35 -0.59 0.04
N TYR A 63 2.35 -1.47 -0.12
CA TYR A 63 2.11 -2.85 -0.55
C TYR A 63 1.26 -3.65 0.45
N ALA A 64 1.47 -3.45 1.75
CA ALA A 64 0.63 -4.07 2.78
C ALA A 64 -0.82 -3.58 2.72
N ALA A 65 -1.05 -2.29 2.45
CA ALA A 65 -2.40 -1.75 2.23
C ALA A 65 -3.06 -2.35 0.99
N GLU A 66 -2.31 -2.49 -0.12
CA GLU A 66 -2.82 -3.12 -1.34
C GLU A 66 -3.16 -4.60 -1.12
N ALA A 67 -2.34 -5.32 -0.36
CA ALA A 67 -2.64 -6.71 0.03
C ALA A 67 -3.97 -6.82 0.78
N ARG A 68 -4.26 -5.89 1.72
CA ARG A 68 -5.55 -5.85 2.43
C ARG A 68 -6.72 -5.59 1.48
N ARG A 69 -6.58 -4.63 0.55
CA ARG A 69 -7.63 -4.34 -0.45
C ARG A 69 -7.98 -5.58 -1.27
N HIS A 70 -6.97 -6.28 -1.80
CA HIS A 70 -7.19 -7.50 -2.57
C HIS A 70 -7.74 -8.64 -1.72
N THR A 71 -7.36 -8.76 -0.46
CA THR A 71 -7.94 -9.75 0.47
C THR A 71 -9.43 -9.48 0.69
N ALA A 72 -9.81 -8.22 0.93
CA ALA A 72 -11.22 -7.83 1.10
C ALA A 72 -12.05 -8.08 -0.16
N MET A 73 -11.50 -7.77 -1.35
CA MET A 73 -12.14 -8.07 -2.63
C MET A 73 -12.30 -9.59 -2.84
N ALA A 74 -11.28 -10.38 -2.55
CA ALA A 74 -11.34 -11.84 -2.69
C ALA A 74 -12.46 -12.45 -1.84
N GLN A 75 -12.63 -11.96 -0.60
CA GLN A 75 -13.70 -12.38 0.30
C GLN A 75 -15.08 -11.97 -0.25
N SER A 76 -15.19 -10.77 -0.82
CA SER A 76 -16.44 -10.28 -1.41
C SER A 76 -16.90 -11.12 -2.59
N TYR A 77 -15.99 -11.55 -3.45
CA TYR A 77 -16.33 -12.43 -4.58
C TYR A 77 -16.78 -13.84 -4.15
N VAL A 78 -16.24 -14.38 -3.06
CA VAL A 78 -16.71 -15.68 -2.52
C VAL A 78 -18.15 -15.60 -2.03
N GLY A 79 -18.56 -14.47 -1.46
CA GLY A 79 -19.93 -14.22 -0.97
C GLY A 79 -20.93 -13.81 -2.05
N ASN A 80 -20.51 -13.56 -3.28
CA ASN A 80 -21.40 -13.07 -4.35
C ASN A 80 -22.32 -14.22 -4.84
N PRO A 81 -23.66 -14.03 -4.85
CA PRO A 81 -24.61 -15.02 -5.36
C PRO A 81 -24.45 -15.33 -6.85
N ASN A 82 -23.86 -14.43 -7.64
CA ASN A 82 -23.51 -14.66 -9.04
C ASN A 82 -22.20 -15.47 -9.15
N ARG A 83 -22.15 -16.64 -8.51
CA ARG A 83 -20.97 -17.51 -8.37
C ARG A 83 -20.32 -17.92 -9.70
N SER A 84 -21.04 -17.95 -10.80
CA SER A 84 -20.49 -18.25 -12.12
C SER A 84 -19.41 -17.24 -12.54
N THR A 85 -19.47 -16.01 -12.01
CA THR A 85 -18.52 -14.93 -12.28
C THR A 85 -17.48 -14.76 -11.18
N GLY A 86 -17.77 -15.20 -9.93
CA GLY A 86 -16.96 -14.88 -8.75
C GLY A 86 -15.74 -15.77 -8.48
N GLY A 87 -15.79 -17.05 -8.90
CA GLY A 87 -14.76 -18.04 -8.53
C GLY A 87 -13.35 -17.67 -9.05
N GLY A 88 -13.25 -17.25 -10.31
CA GLY A 88 -12.00 -16.81 -10.92
C GLY A 88 -11.47 -15.53 -10.32
N MET A 89 -12.33 -14.55 -10.08
CA MET A 89 -11.95 -13.25 -9.50
C MET A 89 -11.39 -13.39 -8.08
N SER A 90 -11.97 -14.26 -7.25
CA SER A 90 -11.43 -14.53 -5.91
C SER A 90 -10.00 -15.07 -5.97
N ILE A 91 -9.68 -15.92 -6.96
CA ILE A 91 -8.34 -16.48 -7.15
C ILE A 91 -7.34 -15.38 -7.52
N HIS A 92 -7.66 -14.52 -8.50
CA HIS A 92 -6.80 -13.41 -8.91
C HIS A 92 -6.55 -12.43 -7.74
N CYS A 93 -7.60 -12.07 -6.99
CA CYS A 93 -7.45 -11.20 -5.83
C CYS A 93 -6.61 -11.85 -4.71
N LYS A 94 -6.77 -13.15 -4.43
CA LYS A 94 -5.90 -13.87 -3.48
C LYS A 94 -4.45 -13.84 -3.93
N ARG A 95 -4.19 -14.11 -5.20
CA ARG A 95 -2.84 -14.09 -5.76
C ARG A 95 -2.20 -12.71 -5.67
N LEU A 96 -2.96 -11.64 -6.00
CA LEU A 96 -2.51 -10.27 -5.84
C LEU A 96 -2.22 -9.93 -4.37
N ALA A 97 -3.05 -10.36 -3.44
CA ALA A 97 -2.81 -10.17 -2.01
C ALA A 97 -1.51 -10.84 -1.55
N GLU A 98 -1.25 -12.07 -1.98
CA GLU A 98 0.00 -12.80 -1.67
C GLU A 98 1.23 -12.10 -2.25
N LEU A 99 1.19 -11.67 -3.51
CA LEU A 99 2.30 -10.98 -4.16
C LEU A 99 2.62 -9.65 -3.51
N ASN A 100 1.59 -8.88 -3.14
CA ASN A 100 1.76 -7.63 -2.40
C ASN A 100 2.30 -7.87 -0.99
N THR A 101 1.89 -8.94 -0.31
CA THR A 101 2.43 -9.32 1.00
C THR A 101 3.91 -9.68 0.90
N LYS A 102 4.31 -10.48 -0.11
CA LYS A 102 5.71 -10.80 -0.37
C LYS A 102 6.55 -9.55 -0.66
N SER A 103 6.01 -8.64 -1.46
CA SER A 103 6.68 -7.36 -1.76
C SER A 103 6.85 -6.50 -0.51
N ALA A 104 5.82 -6.41 0.34
CA ALA A 104 5.91 -5.69 1.61
C ALA A 104 6.97 -6.28 2.54
N THR A 105 7.07 -7.60 2.63
CA THR A 105 8.09 -8.30 3.42
C THR A 105 9.50 -8.01 2.89
N THR A 106 9.71 -8.17 1.58
CA THR A 106 11.01 -7.90 0.95
C THR A 106 11.45 -6.44 1.12
N LEU A 107 10.51 -5.49 1.06
CA LEU A 107 10.81 -4.08 1.29
C LEU A 107 11.17 -3.78 2.75
N ARG A 108 10.57 -4.47 3.72
CA ARG A 108 10.96 -4.35 5.12
C ARG A 108 12.36 -4.91 5.35
N GLU A 109 12.70 -6.07 4.78
CA GLU A 109 14.05 -6.62 4.82
C GLU A 109 15.08 -5.62 4.27
N LEU A 110 14.76 -4.96 3.14
CA LEU A 110 15.62 -3.94 2.54
C LEU A 110 15.72 -2.68 3.41
N ALA A 111 14.62 -2.26 4.04
CA ALA A 111 14.60 -1.14 4.99
C ALA A 111 15.46 -1.44 6.22
N ASP A 112 15.36 -2.64 6.77
CA ASP A 112 16.16 -3.08 7.94
C ASP A 112 17.65 -3.19 7.58
N HIS A 113 17.98 -3.63 6.37
CA HIS A 113 19.35 -3.62 5.86
C HIS A 113 19.94 -2.21 5.88
N HIS A 114 19.23 -1.20 5.32
CA HIS A 114 19.68 0.18 5.36
C HIS A 114 19.71 0.76 6.76
N LYS A 115 18.78 0.39 7.63
CA LYS A 115 18.78 0.79 9.04
C LYS A 115 20.02 0.28 9.78
N ALA A 116 20.44 -0.95 9.52
CA ALA A 116 21.66 -1.52 10.09
C ALA A 116 22.91 -0.80 9.59
N LEU A 117 22.96 -0.45 8.30
CA LEU A 117 24.06 0.34 7.73
C LEU A 117 24.15 1.75 8.34
N ALA A 118 23.00 2.40 8.56
CA ALA A 118 22.93 3.69 9.24
C ALA A 118 23.45 3.61 10.68
N ALA A 119 23.08 2.58 11.43
CA ALA A 119 23.50 2.37 12.82
C ALA A 119 25.01 2.09 12.94
N GLY A 120 25.57 1.30 12.03
CA GLY A 120 27.01 1.01 12.00
C GLY A 120 27.89 2.23 11.68
N ALA A 121 27.30 3.25 11.05
CA ALA A 121 28.00 4.49 10.68
C ALA A 121 27.71 5.68 11.64
N ALA A 122 26.76 5.55 12.55
CA ALA A 122 26.29 6.63 13.45
C ALA A 122 27.34 7.13 14.45
N SER A 123 28.56 6.55 14.43
CA SER A 123 29.68 7.06 15.20
C SER A 123 30.26 8.40 14.70
N THR A 124 29.87 8.92 13.52
CA THR A 124 30.64 10.03 12.89
C THR A 124 29.87 11.10 12.11
N ALA A 125 28.52 11.20 12.11
CA ALA A 125 27.87 12.18 11.22
C ALA A 125 26.68 12.96 11.84
N PRO A 126 26.54 14.30 11.53
CA PRO A 126 25.39 15.10 11.91
C PRO A 126 24.18 14.84 10.99
N ALA A 127 22.99 14.80 11.59
CA ALA A 127 21.73 14.58 10.91
C ALA A 127 21.32 15.76 10.03
N GLY A 128 21.36 15.57 8.73
CA GLY A 128 20.77 16.47 7.74
C GLY A 128 19.53 15.83 7.10
N ALA A 129 18.33 16.06 7.66
CA ALA A 129 17.10 15.58 7.08
C ALA A 129 16.63 16.51 5.97
N GLY A 130 16.90 16.14 4.73
CA GLY A 130 16.28 16.78 3.56
C GLY A 130 14.80 16.41 3.47
N ARG A 131 13.91 17.41 3.54
CA ARG A 131 12.49 17.24 3.29
C ARG A 131 12.24 17.12 1.79
N PHE A 132 11.85 15.96 1.32
CA PHE A 132 11.35 15.78 -0.03
C PHE A 132 9.83 15.66 -0.01
N GLN A 133 9.16 16.46 -0.80
CA GLN A 133 7.71 16.51 -0.93
C GLN A 133 7.31 15.59 -2.08
N GLY A 134 6.90 14.36 -1.75
CA GLY A 134 6.35 13.41 -2.74
C GLY A 134 4.98 13.89 -3.21
N GLY A 135 4.80 13.97 -4.54
CA GLY A 135 3.55 14.38 -5.17
C GLY A 135 2.37 13.50 -4.75
N ALA A 136 1.24 14.14 -4.41
CA ALA A 136 -0.04 13.49 -4.19
C ALA A 136 -0.53 12.91 -5.53
N GLY A 137 -0.46 11.59 -5.67
CA GLY A 137 -1.16 10.87 -6.74
C GLY A 137 -2.67 10.93 -6.53
N ALA A 138 -3.43 10.70 -7.61
CA ALA A 138 -4.88 10.58 -7.56
C ALA A 138 -5.31 9.69 -6.39
N THR A 139 -6.37 10.09 -5.69
CA THR A 139 -6.87 9.39 -4.50
C THR A 139 -7.22 7.96 -4.88
N GLU A 140 -6.41 7.00 -4.42
CA GLU A 140 -6.68 5.58 -4.66
C GLU A 140 -7.97 5.18 -3.94
N PRO A 141 -8.80 4.30 -4.55
CA PRO A 141 -10.00 3.80 -3.90
C PRO A 141 -9.67 3.13 -2.57
N THR A 142 -10.48 3.39 -1.57
CA THR A 142 -10.34 2.78 -0.24
C THR A 142 -10.69 1.29 -0.27
N GLU A 143 -10.23 0.54 0.73
CA GLU A 143 -10.62 -0.88 0.90
C GLU A 143 -12.14 -1.05 0.95
N ALA A 144 -12.84 -0.15 1.66
CA ALA A 144 -14.30 -0.19 1.79
C ALA A 144 -15.02 0.05 0.45
N GLU A 145 -14.55 0.99 -0.36
CA GLU A 145 -15.11 1.27 -1.69
C GLU A 145 -14.92 0.09 -2.63
N LEU A 146 -13.72 -0.50 -2.68
CA LEU A 146 -13.44 -1.67 -3.52
C LEU A 146 -14.22 -2.90 -3.07
N LYS A 147 -14.33 -3.12 -1.76
CA LYS A 147 -15.16 -4.20 -1.19
C LYS A 147 -16.61 -4.01 -1.58
N ALA A 148 -17.17 -2.80 -1.44
CA ALA A 148 -18.55 -2.51 -1.80
C ALA A 148 -18.80 -2.73 -3.30
N LEU A 149 -17.88 -2.26 -4.15
CA LEU A 149 -17.97 -2.43 -5.59
C LEU A 149 -17.89 -3.91 -5.98
N ALA A 150 -16.95 -4.69 -5.42
CA ALA A 150 -16.82 -6.12 -5.68
C ALA A 150 -18.04 -6.92 -5.21
N THR A 151 -18.66 -6.53 -4.07
CA THR A 151 -19.87 -7.20 -3.54
C THR A 151 -21.11 -6.94 -4.40
N LYS A 152 -21.22 -5.73 -4.97
CA LYS A 152 -22.41 -5.29 -5.73
C LYS A 152 -22.27 -5.45 -7.24
N ALA A 153 -21.10 -5.84 -7.73
CA ALA A 153 -20.84 -5.92 -9.17
C ALA A 153 -21.83 -6.86 -9.88
N ALA A 154 -22.84 -6.28 -10.51
CA ALA A 154 -23.89 -6.96 -11.25
C ALA A 154 -24.21 -6.28 -12.59
N THR A 155 -23.85 -5.00 -12.75
CA THR A 155 -24.13 -4.24 -13.97
C THR A 155 -22.88 -4.13 -14.85
N PRO A 156 -23.06 -3.90 -16.17
CA PRO A 156 -21.93 -3.60 -17.06
C PRO A 156 -21.09 -2.43 -16.57
N ALA A 157 -21.68 -1.44 -15.91
CA ALA A 157 -20.99 -0.27 -15.39
C ALA A 157 -20.09 -0.65 -14.21
N ASP A 158 -20.56 -1.47 -13.28
CA ASP A 158 -19.76 -1.96 -12.15
C ASP A 158 -18.53 -2.75 -12.63
N HIS A 159 -18.77 -3.64 -13.61
CA HIS A 159 -17.67 -4.44 -14.18
C HIS A 159 -16.66 -3.58 -14.93
N ARG A 160 -17.08 -2.51 -15.64
CA ARG A 160 -16.14 -1.57 -16.26
C ARG A 160 -15.31 -0.80 -15.23
N ALA A 161 -15.92 -0.39 -14.11
CA ALA A 161 -15.20 0.29 -13.04
C ALA A 161 -14.12 -0.61 -12.42
N LEU A 162 -14.43 -1.89 -12.19
CA LEU A 162 -13.46 -2.88 -11.71
C LEU A 162 -12.38 -3.18 -12.76
N GLN A 163 -12.74 -3.28 -14.03
CA GLN A 163 -11.78 -3.41 -15.14
C GLN A 163 -10.78 -2.27 -15.13
N GLU A 164 -11.24 -1.03 -15.04
CA GLU A 164 -10.38 0.18 -14.99
C GLU A 164 -9.43 0.15 -13.78
N TYR A 165 -9.94 -0.22 -12.61
CA TYR A 165 -9.14 -0.39 -11.42
C TYR A 165 -7.99 -1.39 -11.63
N PHE A 166 -8.28 -2.59 -12.17
CA PHE A 166 -7.25 -3.61 -12.40
C PHE A 166 -6.27 -3.22 -13.53
N LEU A 167 -6.71 -2.54 -14.58
CA LEU A 167 -5.82 -1.99 -15.60
C LEU A 167 -4.86 -0.95 -15.01
N THR A 168 -5.36 -0.09 -14.15
CA THR A 168 -4.54 0.89 -13.43
C THR A 168 -3.54 0.21 -12.50
N ALA A 169 -3.96 -0.82 -11.77
CA ALA A 169 -3.08 -1.63 -10.93
C ALA A 169 -1.99 -2.33 -11.77
N ALA A 170 -2.32 -2.93 -12.91
CA ALA A 170 -1.36 -3.55 -13.82
C ALA A 170 -0.29 -2.58 -14.31
N LYS A 171 -0.69 -1.35 -14.70
CA LYS A 171 0.26 -0.29 -15.08
C LYS A 171 1.20 0.08 -13.93
N ARG A 172 0.68 0.20 -12.70
CA ARG A 172 1.49 0.49 -11.50
C ARG A 172 2.51 -0.61 -11.22
N TYR A 173 2.11 -1.88 -11.30
CA TYR A 173 3.02 -3.00 -11.10
C TYR A 173 4.10 -3.07 -12.19
N THR A 174 3.76 -2.79 -13.44
CA THR A 174 4.75 -2.71 -14.53
C THR A 174 5.77 -1.59 -14.28
N ALA A 175 5.30 -0.41 -13.88
CA ALA A 175 6.19 0.71 -13.52
C ALA A 175 7.07 0.37 -12.31
N ALA A 176 6.53 -0.33 -11.30
CA ALA A 176 7.29 -0.79 -10.15
C ALA A 176 8.39 -1.79 -10.55
N ALA A 177 8.10 -2.74 -11.45
CA ALA A 177 9.10 -3.67 -11.96
C ALA A 177 10.25 -2.93 -12.66
N THR A 178 9.95 -1.91 -13.48
CA THR A 178 10.95 -1.07 -14.14
C THR A 178 11.80 -0.31 -13.12
N ALA A 179 11.16 0.31 -12.11
CA ALA A 179 11.85 1.06 -11.07
C ALA A 179 12.79 0.15 -10.26
N HIS A 180 12.32 -1.01 -9.80
CA HIS A 180 13.13 -1.94 -9.04
C HIS A 180 14.28 -2.53 -9.88
N THR A 181 14.10 -2.73 -11.19
CA THR A 181 15.19 -3.13 -12.09
C THR A 181 16.31 -2.08 -12.11
N ALA A 182 15.95 -0.80 -12.25
CA ALA A 182 16.93 0.28 -12.25
C ALA A 182 17.65 0.43 -10.90
N ILE A 183 16.93 0.25 -9.80
CA ILE A 183 17.50 0.29 -8.45
C ILE A 183 18.44 -0.90 -8.22
N ALA A 184 18.06 -2.13 -8.66
CA ALA A 184 18.92 -3.31 -8.57
C ALA A 184 20.25 -3.10 -9.30
N GLN A 185 20.21 -2.49 -10.49
CA GLN A 185 21.42 -2.16 -11.24
C GLN A 185 22.34 -1.19 -10.46
N SER A 186 21.76 -0.21 -9.79
CA SER A 186 22.53 0.73 -8.98
C SER A 186 23.21 0.06 -7.78
N TYR A 187 22.57 -0.91 -7.14
CA TYR A 187 23.18 -1.68 -6.04
C TYR A 187 24.35 -2.56 -6.48
N ARG A 188 24.27 -3.20 -7.65
CA ARG A 188 25.31 -4.12 -8.14
C ARG A 188 26.69 -3.49 -8.26
N GLY A 189 26.78 -2.20 -8.45
CA GLY A 189 28.04 -1.43 -8.48
C GLY A 189 28.57 -0.99 -7.13
N THR A 190 27.94 -1.37 -6.02
CA THR A 190 28.27 -0.86 -4.67
C THR A 190 28.77 -1.96 -3.72
N ARG A 191 29.22 -1.54 -2.52
CA ARG A 191 29.64 -2.46 -1.44
C ARG A 191 28.47 -3.28 -0.86
N ILE A 192 27.23 -2.87 -1.14
CA ILE A 192 26.01 -3.52 -0.68
C ILE A 192 25.27 -4.21 -1.84
N ALA A 193 26.04 -4.81 -2.75
CA ALA A 193 25.50 -5.45 -3.95
C ALA A 193 24.42 -6.51 -3.65
N GLN A 194 24.47 -7.16 -2.48
CA GLN A 194 23.41 -8.10 -2.04
C GLN A 194 22.02 -7.45 -1.90
N ALA A 195 21.93 -6.13 -1.74
CA ALA A 195 20.65 -5.43 -1.75
C ALA A 195 19.94 -5.51 -3.12
N ALA A 196 20.68 -5.78 -4.20
CA ALA A 196 20.11 -6.04 -5.52
C ALA A 196 19.20 -7.26 -5.54
N ASP A 197 19.48 -8.30 -4.75
CA ASP A 197 18.66 -9.52 -4.69
C ASP A 197 17.25 -9.25 -4.15
N HIS A 198 17.12 -8.30 -3.22
CA HIS A 198 15.80 -7.83 -2.75
C HIS A 198 15.04 -7.15 -3.90
N CYS A 199 15.71 -6.28 -4.65
CA CYS A 199 15.09 -5.61 -5.79
C CYS A 199 14.71 -6.61 -6.91
N ASP A 200 15.52 -7.63 -7.17
CA ASP A 200 15.21 -8.68 -8.16
C ASP A 200 13.97 -9.47 -7.75
N ARG A 201 13.80 -9.80 -6.46
CA ARG A 201 12.57 -10.42 -5.94
C ARG A 201 11.36 -9.49 -6.11
N LEU A 202 11.53 -8.18 -5.88
CA LEU A 202 10.47 -7.19 -6.10
C LEU A 202 10.09 -7.08 -7.58
N VAL A 203 11.06 -7.15 -8.50
CA VAL A 203 10.81 -7.21 -9.94
C VAL A 203 9.97 -8.42 -10.31
N ALA A 204 10.33 -9.62 -9.81
CA ALA A 204 9.60 -10.84 -10.07
C ALA A 204 8.15 -10.75 -9.55
N ASN A 205 7.96 -10.32 -8.32
CA ASN A 205 6.63 -10.14 -7.72
C ASN A 205 5.79 -9.12 -8.49
N ALA A 206 6.37 -7.99 -8.89
CA ALA A 206 5.67 -6.94 -9.61
C ALA A 206 5.25 -7.38 -11.03
N ARG A 207 6.11 -8.11 -11.74
CA ARG A 207 5.76 -8.68 -13.06
C ARG A 207 4.61 -9.67 -12.96
N GLU A 208 4.63 -10.53 -11.95
CA GLU A 208 3.55 -11.49 -11.74
C GLU A 208 2.26 -10.78 -11.32
N ALA A 209 2.34 -9.77 -10.44
CA ALA A 209 1.18 -8.98 -10.07
C ALA A 209 0.58 -8.20 -11.26
N ALA A 210 1.41 -7.73 -12.18
CA ALA A 210 0.92 -7.09 -13.41
C ALA A 210 0.12 -8.07 -14.29
N LYS A 211 0.58 -9.33 -14.43
CA LYS A 211 -0.16 -10.37 -15.17
C LYS A 211 -1.49 -10.71 -14.49
N GLU A 212 -1.49 -10.92 -13.19
CA GLU A 212 -2.70 -11.22 -12.42
C GLU A 212 -3.73 -10.07 -12.50
N ALA A 213 -3.27 -8.83 -12.40
CA ALA A 213 -4.15 -7.67 -12.54
C ALA A 213 -4.70 -7.54 -13.97
N THR A 214 -3.91 -7.83 -15.00
CA THR A 214 -4.37 -7.85 -16.39
C THR A 214 -5.44 -8.93 -16.59
N ALA A 215 -5.22 -10.14 -16.10
CA ALA A 215 -6.20 -11.23 -16.20
C ALA A 215 -7.51 -10.91 -15.46
N ALA A 216 -7.43 -10.27 -14.29
CA ALA A 216 -8.60 -9.79 -13.58
C ALA A 216 -9.36 -8.71 -14.37
N ALA A 217 -8.65 -7.78 -15.01
CA ALA A 217 -9.26 -6.76 -15.86
C ALA A 217 -9.98 -7.36 -17.08
N GLU A 218 -9.35 -8.32 -17.75
CA GLU A 218 -9.94 -9.03 -18.89
C GLU A 218 -11.23 -9.75 -18.50
N MET A 219 -11.24 -10.43 -17.35
CA MET A 219 -12.41 -11.11 -16.83
C MET A 219 -13.56 -10.12 -16.57
N HIS A 220 -13.30 -8.99 -15.96
CA HIS A 220 -14.31 -7.94 -15.77
C HIS A 220 -14.79 -7.34 -17.08
N GLY A 221 -13.91 -7.18 -18.08
CA GLY A 221 -14.29 -6.77 -19.43
C GLY A 221 -15.27 -7.76 -20.09
N GLN A 222 -15.04 -9.06 -19.95
CA GLN A 222 -15.96 -10.11 -20.44
C GLN A 222 -17.32 -10.01 -19.73
N PHE A 223 -17.35 -9.87 -18.40
CA PHE A 223 -18.62 -9.72 -17.65
C PHE A 223 -19.39 -8.46 -18.04
N ALA A 224 -18.70 -7.34 -18.28
CA ALA A 224 -19.36 -6.12 -18.77
C ALA A 224 -20.02 -6.29 -20.14
N ASN A 225 -19.58 -7.23 -20.96
CA ASN A 225 -20.15 -7.52 -22.26
C ASN A 225 -21.29 -8.54 -22.20
N LEU A 226 -21.25 -9.48 -21.22
CA LEU A 226 -22.29 -10.52 -21.06
C LEU A 226 -23.53 -10.03 -20.33
N ALA A 227 -23.41 -9.02 -19.48
CA ALA A 227 -24.51 -8.46 -18.66
C ALA A 227 -25.42 -7.46 -19.46
N ARG A 228 -25.49 -7.59 -20.79
CA ARG A 228 -26.36 -6.77 -21.67
C ARG A 228 -27.78 -7.29 -21.74
#